data_1286cf3ee4d59d90c837cf27df0efecb
#
_entry.id   1286cf3ee4d59d90c837cf27df0efecb
#
_cell.length_a   1.000
_cell.length_b   1.000
_cell.length_c   1.000
_cell.angle_alpha   90.00
_cell.angle_beta   90.00
_cell.angle_gamma   90.00
#
_symmetry.space_group_name_H-M   'P 1'
#
loop_
_entity.id
_entity.type
_entity.pdbx_description
1 polymer ?
#
loop_
_entity_poly.entity_id
_entity_poly.type
_entity_poly.pdbx_seq_one_letter_code
_entity_poly.pdbx_strand_id
1 'polypeptide(L)'
;MTITSAQITVGTSPTIIDGLSTNPFRLHVHNNDNSADLYLGNGSVTSSTGLRLMKLDSIELVINPGEALYAVSASGSHAVSWLKQTPD
;
A
#
# COMPACT_ATOMS: atom_id res chain seq x y z
N MET A 1 -1.14 12.67 -17.97
CA MET A 1 -0.93 12.19 -16.61
C MET A 1 -2.26 12.14 -15.87
N THR A 2 -2.50 11.07 -15.15
CA THR A 2 -3.76 10.87 -14.43
C THR A 2 -3.48 10.70 -12.95
N ILE A 3 -4.27 11.36 -12.11
CA ILE A 3 -4.20 11.21 -10.66
C ILE A 3 -5.45 10.46 -10.20
N THR A 4 -5.26 9.42 -9.42
CA THR A 4 -6.34 8.62 -8.84
C THR A 4 -6.04 8.42 -7.37
N SER A 5 -7.07 8.38 -6.53
CA SER A 5 -6.88 8.14 -5.11
C SER A 5 -8.04 7.33 -4.55
N ALA A 6 -7.78 6.63 -3.46
CA ALA A 6 -8.81 5.87 -2.76
C ALA A 6 -8.36 5.54 -1.34
N GLN A 7 -9.30 5.02 -0.56
CA GLN A 7 -9.01 4.46 0.75
C GLN A 7 -9.46 3.01 0.76
N ILE A 8 -8.67 2.16 1.41
CA ILE A 8 -8.99 0.74 1.56
C ILE A 8 -8.79 0.34 3.01
N THR A 9 -9.35 -0.80 3.37
CA THR A 9 -9.18 -1.40 4.68
C THR A 9 -8.22 -2.58 4.56
N VAL A 10 -7.17 -2.58 5.39
CA VAL A 10 -6.16 -3.63 5.43
C VAL A 10 -6.35 -4.43 6.71
N GLY A 11 -6.47 -5.74 6.58
CA GLY A 11 -6.60 -6.64 7.71
C GLY A 11 -5.34 -7.48 7.93
N THR A 12 -5.51 -8.65 8.53
CA THR A 12 -4.39 -9.54 8.86
C THR A 12 -3.99 -10.47 7.72
N SER A 13 -4.65 -10.37 6.57
CA SER A 13 -4.27 -11.07 5.34
C SER A 13 -3.77 -10.06 4.32
N PRO A 14 -2.81 -10.44 3.46
CA PRO A 14 -2.31 -9.51 2.45
C PRO A 14 -3.45 -8.95 1.60
N THR A 15 -3.53 -7.63 1.52
CA THR A 15 -4.55 -6.91 0.77
C THR A 15 -3.84 -6.03 -0.25
N ILE A 16 -4.23 -6.13 -1.52
CA ILE A 16 -3.61 -5.34 -2.57
C ILE A 16 -3.97 -3.86 -2.39
N ILE A 17 -2.95 -3.00 -2.45
CA ILE A 17 -3.16 -1.55 -2.47
C ILE A 17 -3.39 -1.12 -3.91
N ASP A 18 -2.43 -1.40 -4.79
CA ASP A 18 -2.57 -1.18 -6.23
C ASP A 18 -1.44 -1.91 -6.96
N GLY A 19 -1.62 -2.10 -8.26
CA GLY A 19 -0.59 -2.74 -9.06
C GLY A 19 -1.15 -3.41 -10.29
N LEU A 20 -0.32 -4.30 -10.86
CA LEU A 20 -0.65 -5.12 -12.04
C LEU A 20 -0.94 -4.27 -13.29
N SER A 21 -0.40 -3.07 -13.34
CA SER A 21 -0.52 -2.20 -14.51
C SER A 21 0.50 -2.60 -15.59
N THR A 22 0.19 -2.31 -16.84
CA THR A 22 1.12 -2.50 -17.95
C THR A 22 2.15 -1.38 -18.04
N ASN A 23 1.92 -0.27 -17.37
CA ASN A 23 2.82 0.89 -17.34
C ASN A 23 3.28 1.15 -15.92
N PRO A 24 4.50 1.70 -15.73
CA PRO A 24 4.91 2.09 -14.40
C PRO A 24 4.09 3.28 -13.90
N PHE A 25 3.95 3.37 -12.58
CA PHE A 25 3.26 4.50 -11.99
C PHE A 25 3.84 4.80 -10.60
N ARG A 26 3.62 6.04 -10.15
CA ARG A 26 4.04 6.46 -8.82
C ARG A 26 2.88 6.28 -7.86
N LEU A 27 3.16 5.66 -6.72
CA LEU A 27 2.16 5.38 -5.69
C LEU A 27 2.61 6.00 -4.37
N HIS A 28 1.73 6.79 -3.78
CA HIS A 28 1.91 7.35 -2.45
C HIS A 28 0.91 6.67 -1.51
N VAL A 29 1.40 6.08 -0.42
CA VAL A 29 0.59 5.32 0.52
C VAL A 29 0.70 5.97 1.89
N HIS A 30 -0.43 6.20 2.54
CA HIS A 30 -0.49 6.78 3.88
C HIS A 30 -1.23 5.85 4.83
N ASN A 31 -0.61 5.54 5.96
CA ASN A 31 -1.27 4.79 7.02
C ASN A 31 -2.16 5.75 7.82
N ASN A 32 -3.47 5.63 7.65
CA ASN A 32 -4.43 6.54 8.29
C ASN A 32 -4.67 6.20 9.77
N ASP A 33 -4.18 5.05 10.23
CA ASP A 33 -4.39 4.62 11.60
C ASP A 33 -3.46 5.38 12.54
N ASN A 34 -3.97 5.81 13.67
CA ASN A 34 -3.17 6.51 14.67
C ASN A 34 -2.74 5.61 15.83
N SER A 35 -2.94 4.30 15.72
CA SER A 35 -2.62 3.36 16.80
C SER A 35 -1.89 2.12 16.32
N ALA A 36 -1.86 1.82 15.02
CA ALA A 36 -1.29 0.58 14.51
C ALA A 36 -0.39 0.83 13.30
N ASP A 37 0.63 -0.02 13.18
CA ASP A 37 1.54 -0.02 12.04
C ASP A 37 1.05 -1.00 10.98
N LEU A 38 1.45 -0.76 9.73
CA LEU A 38 1.21 -1.65 8.62
C LEU A 38 2.53 -2.19 8.09
N TYR A 39 2.46 -3.28 7.33
CA TYR A 39 3.63 -3.92 6.75
C TYR A 39 3.38 -4.12 5.27
N LEU A 40 4.31 -3.63 4.46
CA LEU A 40 4.16 -3.58 3.00
C LEU A 40 5.04 -4.63 2.34
N GLY A 41 4.58 -5.17 1.23
CA GLY A 41 5.35 -6.16 0.48
C GLY A 41 4.56 -6.73 -0.68
N ASN A 42 4.89 -7.98 -1.03
CA ASN A 42 4.20 -8.70 -2.10
C ASN A 42 2.97 -9.45 -1.55
N GLY A 43 2.35 -10.26 -2.39
CA GLY A 43 1.13 -10.99 -2.02
C GLY A 43 1.31 -12.05 -0.93
N SER A 44 2.55 -12.28 -0.49
CA SER A 44 2.86 -13.20 0.62
C SER A 44 3.38 -12.47 1.85
N VAL A 45 3.22 -11.15 1.91
CA VAL A 45 3.76 -10.34 2.99
C VAL A 45 3.14 -10.72 4.35
N THR A 46 3.97 -10.68 5.39
CA THR A 46 3.54 -10.88 6.77
C THR A 46 4.06 -9.73 7.63
N SER A 47 3.57 -9.64 8.87
CA SER A 47 4.08 -8.64 9.80
C SER A 47 5.54 -8.85 10.17
N SER A 48 6.10 -10.03 9.85
CA SER A 48 7.51 -10.33 10.10
C SER A 48 8.41 -10.05 8.90
N THR A 49 7.86 -10.02 7.68
CA THR A 49 8.64 -9.87 6.45
C THR A 49 8.41 -8.55 5.73
N GLY A 50 7.34 -7.83 6.07
CA GLY A 50 6.99 -6.59 5.39
C GLY A 50 7.82 -5.39 5.82
N LEU A 51 7.85 -4.39 4.95
CA LEU A 51 8.41 -3.09 5.29
C LEU A 51 7.41 -2.36 6.19
N ARG A 52 7.86 -2.02 7.39
CA ARG A 52 6.99 -1.38 8.37
C ARG A 52 6.66 0.05 7.97
N LEU A 53 5.36 0.33 7.89
CA LEU A 53 4.85 1.69 7.72
C LEU A 53 4.18 2.08 9.04
N MET A 54 4.81 3.00 9.76
CA MET A 54 4.36 3.37 11.09
C MET A 54 3.04 4.13 11.02
N LYS A 55 2.34 4.18 12.16
CA LYS A 55 1.09 4.92 12.26
C LYS A 55 1.27 6.36 11.77
N LEU A 56 0.29 6.85 11.02
CA LEU A 56 0.26 8.21 10.47
C LEU A 56 1.45 8.57 9.59
N ASP A 57 2.20 7.57 9.12
CA ASP A 57 3.35 7.77 8.24
C ASP A 57 2.95 7.47 6.80
N SER A 58 3.81 7.86 5.87
CA SER A 58 3.56 7.66 4.45
C SER A 58 4.83 7.26 3.72
N ILE A 59 4.66 6.63 2.56
CA ILE A 59 5.76 6.23 1.69
C ILE A 59 5.36 6.46 0.25
N GLU A 60 6.33 6.83 -0.58
CA GLU A 60 6.15 7.00 -2.01
C GLU A 60 7.12 6.08 -2.74
N LEU A 61 6.64 5.38 -3.76
CA LEU A 61 7.46 4.48 -4.54
C LEU A 61 6.93 4.38 -5.96
N VAL A 62 7.78 3.89 -6.86
CA VAL A 62 7.39 3.58 -8.24
C VAL A 62 7.04 2.11 -8.31
N ILE A 63 5.88 1.80 -8.87
CA ILE A 63 5.45 0.43 -9.15
C ILE A 63 5.77 0.13 -10.60
N ASN A 64 6.61 -0.86 -10.83
CA ASN A 64 7.01 -1.25 -12.18
C ASN A 64 5.90 -2.09 -12.85
N PRO A 65 5.91 -2.20 -14.19
CA PRO A 65 4.91 -3.01 -14.89
C PRO A 65 4.85 -4.43 -14.31
N GLY A 66 3.64 -4.89 -14.04
CA GLY A 66 3.41 -6.23 -13.50
C GLY A 66 3.61 -6.39 -12.01
N GLU A 67 4.11 -5.38 -11.33
CA GLU A 67 4.26 -5.41 -9.87
C GLU A 67 2.97 -4.97 -9.18
N ALA A 68 2.80 -5.40 -7.93
CA ALA A 68 1.70 -4.97 -7.08
C ALA A 68 2.21 -4.79 -5.66
N LEU A 69 1.68 -3.78 -4.98
CA LEU A 69 2.00 -3.53 -3.58
C LEU A 69 0.85 -4.05 -2.72
N TYR A 70 1.19 -4.87 -1.73
CA TYR A 70 0.26 -5.40 -0.75
C TYR A 70 0.59 -4.88 0.62
N ALA A 71 -0.40 -4.86 1.49
CA ALA A 71 -0.22 -4.48 2.89
C ALA A 71 -0.91 -5.48 3.79
N VAL A 72 -0.42 -5.59 5.02
CA VAL A 72 -0.99 -6.46 6.04
C VAL A 72 -0.80 -5.78 7.39
N SER A 73 -1.74 -6.02 8.32
CA SER A 73 -1.61 -5.58 9.70
C SER A 73 -1.29 -6.76 10.60
N ALA A 74 -0.68 -6.49 11.76
CA ALA A 74 -0.40 -7.54 12.75
C ALA A 74 -1.68 -7.99 13.45
N SER A 75 -2.65 -7.09 13.60
CA SER A 75 -3.94 -7.42 14.23
C SER A 75 -4.97 -6.38 13.81
N GLY A 76 -6.22 -6.81 13.68
CA GLY A 76 -7.35 -5.93 13.37
C GLY A 76 -7.33 -5.42 11.92
N SER A 77 -8.20 -4.46 11.66
CA SER A 77 -8.35 -3.83 10.35
C SER A 77 -8.10 -2.34 10.46
N HIS A 78 -7.38 -1.79 9.47
CA HIS A 78 -6.93 -0.40 9.55
C HIS A 78 -7.07 0.26 8.18
N ALA A 79 -7.40 1.56 8.18
CA ALA A 79 -7.61 2.32 6.97
C ALA A 79 -6.29 2.80 6.38
N VAL A 80 -6.19 2.72 5.06
CA VAL A 80 -5.02 3.17 4.29
C VAL A 80 -5.51 4.04 3.15
N SER A 81 -4.88 5.18 2.95
CA SER A 81 -5.11 6.04 1.79
C SER A 81 -3.99 5.87 0.79
N TRP A 82 -4.31 5.95 -0.50
CA TRP A 82 -3.27 5.97 -1.53
C TRP A 82 -3.62 6.95 -2.62
N LEU A 83 -2.55 7.47 -3.23
CA LEU A 83 -2.66 8.37 -4.38
C LEU A 83 -1.74 7.84 -5.47
N LYS A 84 -2.27 7.74 -6.68
CA LYS A 84 -1.57 7.16 -7.83
C LYS A 84 -1.43 8.21 -8.91
N GLN A 85 -0.22 8.34 -9.45
CA GLN A 85 0.05 9.17 -10.61
C GLN A 85 0.51 8.28 -11.75
N THR A 86 -0.26 8.26 -12.83
CA THR A 86 0.00 7.41 -13.98
C THR A 86 0.45 8.29 -15.15
N PRO A 87 1.60 8.01 -15.78
CA PRO A 87 2.00 8.74 -16.98
C PRO A 87 1.07 8.42 -18.14
N ASP A 88 0.90 9.37 -19.03
CA ASP A 88 0.09 9.20 -20.24
C ASP A 88 0.83 8.38 -21.31
#